data_ad87029e4e3c768d354ab2c615728e5a
#
_entry.id   ad87029e4e3c768d354ab2c615728e5a
#
_cell.length_a   1.000
_cell.length_b   1.000
_cell.length_c   1.000
_cell.angle_alpha   90.00
_cell.angle_beta   90.00
_cell.angle_gamma   90.00
#
_symmetry.space_group_name_H-M   'P 1'
#
loop_
_entity.id
_entity.type
_entity.pdbx_description
1 polymer ?
#
loop_
_entity_poly.entity_id
_entity_poly.type
_entity_poly.pdbx_seq_one_letter_code
_entity_poly.pdbx_strand_id
1 'polypeptide(L)'
;MPIEAFFILIYWKKSALVLKYSQGKSEIMKNKVEPKTLSGFMELMPQDQILFSNIKRTIEEVYASYGYYELDTPIIESSEVLLAKAGGETEKQIYRFQKGDSDLSLRFDLTVPLAKYVAARYNELTFPFKRYQIGKVYRGERAQKGRFREFYQCDIDVIGNESLSLMYDVEIPSIIYDIFKKLNFGKFQIQINNRKLLSGFFDALELNDLVSDILRIIDKIDKIGLDAVKDELRLLDITDDKIEKIAEFILIEGTTEEKIEKLENLGVQNDTFKEGLEELKFVIEGLKCMNVDSDYYTINLTIARGLDYYTGTVYETKLVDYPSIGSVCSGGRYEDLAGYYTDQKLPGVGISIGLTRLFYQLKEAGIITSSEVSASDVAILPMTMNYAYICNVLNKVKGEGLKAEVVYLNKFKQLMRFADKNNIPYVIIIGDDEINNNEIAIKNMATGEQTKVKLDDISKIKEIVKR
;
A
#
# COMPACT_ATOMS: atom_id res chain seq x y z
N MET A 1 -43.52 63.42 -24.99
CA MET A 1 -42.41 62.65 -25.64
C MET A 1 -43.00 61.66 -26.59
N PRO A 2 -42.58 61.61 -27.85
CA PRO A 2 -43.16 60.70 -28.81
C PRO A 2 -42.85 59.24 -28.42
N ILE A 3 -43.81 58.38 -28.64
CA ILE A 3 -43.79 56.95 -28.30
C ILE A 3 -42.56 56.21 -28.94
N GLU A 4 -42.08 56.72 -30.08
CA GLU A 4 -40.91 56.20 -30.78
C GLU A 4 -39.60 56.29 -30.00
N ALA A 5 -39.42 57.36 -29.22
CA ALA A 5 -38.24 57.55 -28.35
C ALA A 5 -38.18 56.54 -27.18
N PHE A 6 -39.32 56.05 -26.74
CA PHE A 6 -39.43 55.05 -25.68
C PHE A 6 -39.06 53.63 -26.15
N PHE A 7 -39.41 53.30 -27.40
CA PHE A 7 -39.01 52.04 -28.01
C PHE A 7 -37.53 51.93 -28.33
N ILE A 8 -36.94 53.01 -28.78
CA ILE A 8 -35.48 53.11 -29.06
C ILE A 8 -34.68 52.92 -27.75
N LEU A 9 -35.12 53.55 -26.64
CA LEU A 9 -34.45 53.43 -25.35
C LEU A 9 -34.53 51.99 -24.76
N ILE A 10 -35.62 51.27 -24.98
CA ILE A 10 -35.81 49.86 -24.57
C ILE A 10 -34.95 48.93 -25.43
N TYR A 11 -34.83 49.21 -26.71
CA TYR A 11 -34.01 48.44 -27.62
C TYR A 11 -32.51 48.59 -27.30
N TRP A 12 -32.07 49.80 -27.00
CA TRP A 12 -30.70 50.11 -26.57
C TRP A 12 -30.35 49.48 -25.20
N LYS A 13 -31.26 49.52 -24.25
CA LYS A 13 -31.06 48.86 -22.95
C LYS A 13 -31.03 47.33 -23.07
N LYS A 14 -31.86 46.72 -23.92
CA LYS A 14 -31.82 45.29 -24.19
C LYS A 14 -30.51 44.89 -24.89
N SER A 15 -30.07 45.66 -25.88
CA SER A 15 -28.82 45.37 -26.59
C SER A 15 -27.60 45.53 -25.69
N ALA A 16 -27.57 46.54 -24.81
CA ALA A 16 -26.52 46.72 -23.83
C ALA A 16 -26.49 45.63 -22.74
N LEU A 17 -27.69 45.13 -22.34
CA LEU A 17 -27.80 43.99 -21.40
C LEU A 17 -27.35 42.68 -22.02
N VAL A 18 -27.68 42.44 -23.30
CA VAL A 18 -27.24 41.25 -24.04
C VAL A 18 -25.74 41.28 -24.28
N LEU A 19 -25.17 42.46 -24.61
CA LEU A 19 -23.72 42.64 -24.76
C LEU A 19 -22.99 42.47 -23.43
N LYS A 20 -23.50 43.01 -22.31
CA LYS A 20 -22.93 42.74 -20.97
C LYS A 20 -23.05 41.27 -20.58
N TYR A 21 -24.15 40.61 -20.94
CA TYR A 21 -24.33 39.17 -20.65
C TYR A 21 -23.42 38.28 -21.51
N SER A 22 -23.17 38.65 -22.78
CA SER A 22 -22.25 37.94 -23.66
C SER A 22 -20.78 38.19 -23.29
N GLN A 23 -20.42 39.42 -22.87
CA GLN A 23 -19.08 39.74 -22.37
C GLN A 23 -18.80 39.03 -21.03
N GLY A 24 -19.76 39.05 -20.07
CA GLY A 24 -19.64 38.31 -18.82
C GLY A 24 -19.50 36.80 -19.03
N LYS A 25 -20.24 36.22 -20.01
CA LYS A 25 -20.03 34.80 -20.36
C LYS A 25 -18.67 34.53 -21.01
N SER A 26 -18.13 35.46 -21.80
CA SER A 26 -16.81 35.30 -22.41
C SER A 26 -15.67 35.47 -21.40
N GLU A 27 -15.83 36.30 -20.37
CA GLU A 27 -14.88 36.44 -19.28
C GLU A 27 -14.92 35.24 -18.31
N ILE A 28 -16.11 34.69 -18.01
CA ILE A 28 -16.26 33.49 -17.21
C ILE A 28 -15.68 32.26 -17.94
N MET A 29 -15.72 32.24 -19.28
CA MET A 29 -15.11 31.18 -20.08
C MET A 29 -13.59 31.29 -20.24
N LYS A 30 -13.01 32.49 -20.03
CA LYS A 30 -11.57 32.74 -20.15
C LYS A 30 -10.73 32.28 -18.95
N ASN A 31 -11.34 31.96 -17.81
CA ASN A 31 -10.64 31.57 -16.57
C ASN A 31 -10.95 30.15 -16.11
N LYS A 32 -11.15 29.20 -17.04
CA LYS A 32 -11.20 27.78 -16.64
C LYS A 32 -9.79 27.32 -16.30
N VAL A 33 -9.61 26.89 -15.07
CA VAL A 33 -8.39 26.21 -14.64
C VAL A 33 -8.33 24.86 -15.35
N GLU A 34 -7.19 24.54 -15.95
CA GLU A 34 -6.97 23.23 -16.55
C GLU A 34 -6.87 22.18 -15.42
N PRO A 35 -7.75 21.15 -15.41
CA PRO A 35 -7.73 20.13 -14.39
C PRO A 35 -6.55 19.17 -14.63
N LYS A 36 -5.46 19.36 -13.89
CA LYS A 36 -4.24 18.54 -13.96
C LYS A 36 -3.93 17.93 -12.62
N THR A 37 -3.65 16.64 -12.60
CA THR A 37 -3.06 15.96 -11.45
C THR A 37 -1.62 16.43 -11.26
N LEU A 38 -1.22 16.69 -10.03
CA LEU A 38 0.17 17.06 -9.71
C LEU A 38 1.14 15.91 -10.04
N SER A 39 2.32 16.27 -10.52
CA SER A 39 3.36 15.26 -10.78
C SER A 39 3.75 14.49 -9.52
N GLY A 40 3.71 13.16 -9.59
CA GLY A 40 3.98 12.28 -8.46
C GLY A 40 2.76 12.00 -7.57
N PHE A 41 1.57 12.47 -7.97
CA PHE A 41 0.30 12.13 -7.34
C PHE A 41 -0.51 11.24 -8.28
N MET A 42 -1.27 10.31 -7.75
CA MET A 42 -2.02 9.34 -8.53
C MET A 42 -3.53 9.49 -8.27
N GLU A 43 -4.28 9.57 -9.36
CA GLU A 43 -5.74 9.49 -9.36
C GLU A 43 -6.15 8.21 -10.09
N LEU A 44 -6.93 7.37 -9.44
CA LEU A 44 -7.38 6.10 -10.02
C LEU A 44 -8.74 6.25 -10.69
N MET A 45 -8.92 5.56 -11.81
CA MET A 45 -10.25 5.35 -12.37
C MET A 45 -11.10 4.47 -11.44
N PRO A 46 -12.44 4.56 -11.46
CA PRO A 46 -13.30 3.87 -10.49
C PRO A 46 -13.03 2.36 -10.36
N GLN A 47 -12.82 1.67 -11.48
CA GLN A 47 -12.52 0.23 -11.48
C GLN A 47 -11.18 -0.07 -10.83
N ASP A 48 -10.16 0.73 -11.12
CA ASP A 48 -8.84 0.63 -10.48
C ASP A 48 -8.93 0.91 -8.99
N GLN A 49 -9.76 1.89 -8.60
CA GLN A 49 -9.98 2.21 -7.18
C GLN A 49 -10.62 1.05 -6.42
N ILE A 50 -11.58 0.34 -7.04
CA ILE A 50 -12.18 -0.85 -6.44
C ILE A 50 -11.13 -1.94 -6.25
N LEU A 51 -10.32 -2.21 -7.26
CA LEU A 51 -9.24 -3.21 -7.20
C LEU A 51 -8.22 -2.83 -6.12
N PHE A 52 -7.77 -1.58 -6.08
CA PHE A 52 -6.89 -1.06 -5.04
C PHE A 52 -7.48 -1.25 -3.64
N SER A 53 -8.77 -0.92 -3.47
CA SER A 53 -9.47 -1.05 -2.20
C SER A 53 -9.65 -2.51 -1.76
N ASN A 54 -9.79 -3.45 -2.71
CA ASN A 54 -9.85 -4.87 -2.41
C ASN A 54 -8.51 -5.39 -1.89
N ILE A 55 -7.39 -5.03 -2.52
CA ILE A 55 -6.04 -5.36 -2.06
C ILE A 55 -5.81 -4.80 -0.65
N LYS A 56 -6.15 -3.52 -0.45
CA LYS A 56 -6.08 -2.87 0.88
C LYS A 56 -6.85 -3.65 1.94
N ARG A 57 -8.10 -4.02 1.67
CA ARG A 57 -8.95 -4.77 2.59
C ARG A 57 -8.38 -6.15 2.93
N THR A 58 -7.84 -6.86 1.94
CA THR A 58 -7.18 -8.15 2.18
C THR A 58 -6.02 -8.01 3.17
N ILE A 59 -5.22 -6.95 3.05
CA ILE A 59 -4.11 -6.66 3.98
C ILE A 59 -4.66 -6.34 5.38
N GLU A 60 -5.69 -5.49 5.49
CA GLU A 60 -6.37 -5.15 6.76
C GLU A 60 -6.90 -6.40 7.47
N GLU A 61 -7.59 -7.27 6.75
CA GLU A 61 -8.16 -8.51 7.29
C GLU A 61 -7.09 -9.45 7.84
N VAL A 62 -5.94 -9.54 7.16
CA VAL A 62 -4.81 -10.37 7.68
C VAL A 62 -4.23 -9.72 8.94
N TYR A 63 -3.95 -8.44 8.94
CA TYR A 63 -3.45 -7.74 10.13
C TYR A 63 -4.39 -7.91 11.34
N ALA A 64 -5.69 -7.71 11.13
CA ALA A 64 -6.70 -7.89 12.17
C ALA A 64 -6.77 -9.34 12.67
N SER A 65 -6.57 -10.35 11.80
CA SER A 65 -6.61 -11.78 12.18
C SER A 65 -5.49 -12.18 13.14
N TYR A 66 -4.38 -11.43 13.15
CA TYR A 66 -3.28 -11.59 14.10
C TYR A 66 -3.42 -10.73 15.38
N GLY A 67 -4.57 -10.06 15.57
CA GLY A 67 -4.85 -9.25 16.75
C GLY A 67 -4.20 -7.87 16.76
N TYR A 68 -3.85 -7.32 15.59
CA TYR A 68 -3.37 -5.96 15.49
C TYR A 68 -4.52 -4.96 15.51
N TYR A 69 -4.41 -3.91 16.31
CA TYR A 69 -5.36 -2.82 16.35
C TYR A 69 -5.13 -1.81 15.24
N GLU A 70 -6.21 -1.36 14.60
CA GLU A 70 -6.12 -0.24 13.68
C GLU A 70 -5.80 1.06 14.43
N LEU A 71 -4.83 1.80 13.93
CA LEU A 71 -4.46 3.12 14.43
C LEU A 71 -4.38 4.08 13.24
N ASP A 72 -4.95 5.28 13.38
CA ASP A 72 -4.69 6.38 12.44
C ASP A 72 -4.12 7.58 13.18
N THR A 73 -2.98 8.06 12.72
CA THR A 73 -2.32 9.26 13.21
C THR A 73 -2.56 10.43 12.26
N PRO A 74 -2.50 11.69 12.71
CA PRO A 74 -2.70 12.84 11.84
C PRO A 74 -1.73 12.86 10.64
N ILE A 75 -2.23 13.32 9.49
CA ILE A 75 -1.39 13.56 8.29
C ILE A 75 -0.49 14.77 8.48
N ILE A 76 -1.01 15.79 9.18
CA ILE A 76 -0.31 17.02 9.49
C ILE A 76 0.14 16.97 10.93
N GLU A 77 1.41 17.20 11.16
CA GLU A 77 2.02 17.26 12.48
C GLU A 77 2.85 18.54 12.63
N SER A 78 3.24 18.88 13.85
CA SER A 78 4.27 19.88 14.10
C SER A 78 5.56 19.50 13.39
N SER A 79 6.21 20.44 12.72
CA SER A 79 7.52 20.21 12.09
C SER A 79 8.56 19.73 13.08
N GLU A 80 8.53 20.21 14.32
CA GLU A 80 9.41 19.76 15.41
C GLU A 80 9.31 18.26 15.66
N VAL A 81 8.10 17.69 15.64
CA VAL A 81 7.88 16.25 15.82
C VAL A 81 8.46 15.46 14.65
N LEU A 82 8.13 15.83 13.42
CA LEU A 82 8.56 15.05 12.26
C LEU A 82 10.07 15.20 11.97
N LEU A 83 10.67 16.31 12.36
CA LEU A 83 12.09 16.58 12.17
C LEU A 83 12.97 16.09 13.33
N ALA A 84 12.40 15.66 14.45
CA ALA A 84 13.16 15.22 15.63
C ALA A 84 14.20 14.14 15.31
N LYS A 85 13.88 13.25 14.36
CA LYS A 85 14.76 12.19 13.84
C LYS A 85 15.28 12.46 12.43
N ALA A 86 14.76 13.47 11.73
CA ALA A 86 15.13 13.76 10.36
C ALA A 86 16.55 14.33 10.28
N GLY A 87 17.36 13.80 9.38
CA GLY A 87 18.69 14.30 9.07
C GLY A 87 18.98 14.22 7.59
N GLY A 88 19.82 15.12 7.09
CA GLY A 88 20.34 15.08 5.73
C GLY A 88 19.27 15.11 4.63
N GLU A 89 19.20 14.04 3.85
CA GLU A 89 18.29 13.96 2.68
C GLU A 89 16.81 13.84 3.07
N THR A 90 16.47 13.25 4.21
CA THR A 90 15.08 13.09 4.65
C THR A 90 14.43 14.44 4.95
N GLU A 91 15.15 15.35 5.60
CA GLU A 91 14.66 16.70 5.91
C GLU A 91 14.28 17.47 4.63
N LYS A 92 15.08 17.34 3.55
CA LYS A 92 14.82 18.00 2.27
C LYS A 92 13.58 17.47 1.56
N GLN A 93 13.12 16.28 1.91
CA GLN A 93 11.96 15.63 1.28
C GLN A 93 10.67 15.82 2.06
N ILE A 94 10.71 16.37 3.27
CA ILE A 94 9.52 16.65 4.07
C ILE A 94 8.79 17.88 3.50
N TYR A 95 7.48 17.73 3.25
CA TYR A 95 6.61 18.86 2.91
C TYR A 95 6.34 19.68 4.15
N ARG A 96 6.90 20.88 4.23
CA ARG A 96 6.80 21.83 5.34
C ARG A 96 6.08 23.10 4.91
N PHE A 97 5.22 23.64 5.76
CA PHE A 97 4.45 24.87 5.47
C PHE A 97 4.05 25.60 6.75
N GLN A 98 3.78 26.90 6.62
CA GLN A 98 3.29 27.74 7.71
C GLN A 98 1.78 27.89 7.64
N LYS A 99 1.10 27.85 8.80
CA LYS A 99 -0.30 28.20 8.94
C LYS A 99 -0.51 29.06 10.19
N GLY A 100 -0.67 30.37 10.01
CA GLY A 100 -0.56 31.33 11.12
C GLY A 100 0.83 31.24 11.75
N ASP A 101 0.90 31.14 13.06
CA ASP A 101 2.16 31.00 13.81
C ASP A 101 2.66 29.54 13.92
N SER A 102 1.93 28.59 13.35
CA SER A 102 2.27 27.16 13.42
C SER A 102 3.14 26.72 12.26
N ASP A 103 4.26 26.09 12.57
CA ASP A 103 5.15 25.42 11.61
C ASP A 103 4.77 23.95 11.51
N LEU A 104 4.25 23.55 10.37
CA LEU A 104 3.59 22.28 10.12
C LEU A 104 4.28 21.50 9.00
N SER A 105 4.18 20.19 9.07
CA SER A 105 4.68 19.30 8.02
C SER A 105 3.70 18.14 7.74
N LEU A 106 3.75 17.63 6.51
CA LEU A 106 3.07 16.38 6.17
C LEU A 106 3.95 15.19 6.59
N ARG A 107 3.32 14.14 7.15
CA ARG A 107 4.03 12.94 7.57
C ARG A 107 4.77 12.27 6.41
N PHE A 108 6.03 11.95 6.64
CA PHE A 108 6.93 11.31 5.68
C PHE A 108 6.81 9.78 5.67
N ASP A 109 6.46 9.21 6.82
CA ASP A 109 6.20 7.80 7.09
C ASP A 109 5.07 7.66 8.13
N LEU A 110 4.78 6.43 8.56
CA LEU A 110 3.82 6.14 9.61
C LEU A 110 4.52 5.77 10.95
N THR A 111 5.84 5.66 10.93
CA THR A 111 6.66 5.18 12.04
C THR A 111 6.98 6.30 13.03
N VAL A 112 7.39 7.49 12.55
CA VAL A 112 7.65 8.66 13.40
C VAL A 112 6.38 9.13 14.13
N PRO A 113 5.21 9.27 13.45
CA PRO A 113 3.95 9.54 14.15
C PRO A 113 3.55 8.48 15.18
N LEU A 114 3.84 7.19 14.91
CA LEU A 114 3.63 6.11 15.88
C LEU A 114 4.50 6.29 17.11
N ALA A 115 5.81 6.55 16.94
CA ALA A 115 6.73 6.76 18.05
C ALA A 115 6.27 7.88 18.98
N LYS A 116 5.86 9.02 18.39
CA LYS A 116 5.26 10.13 19.14
C LYS A 116 3.96 9.71 19.86
N TYR A 117 3.09 8.96 19.17
CA TYR A 117 1.82 8.50 19.73
C TYR A 117 2.05 7.60 20.95
N VAL A 118 2.93 6.60 20.84
CA VAL A 118 3.23 5.66 21.93
C VAL A 118 3.88 6.38 23.10
N ALA A 119 4.82 7.29 22.87
CA ALA A 119 5.42 8.10 23.92
C ALA A 119 4.38 8.96 24.66
N ALA A 120 3.50 9.64 23.93
CA ALA A 120 2.47 10.50 24.50
C ALA A 120 1.38 9.72 25.27
N ARG A 121 1.14 8.44 24.92
CA ARG A 121 0.09 7.59 25.48
C ARG A 121 0.64 6.42 26.29
N TYR A 122 1.92 6.45 26.66
CA TYR A 122 2.62 5.34 27.32
C TYR A 122 1.83 4.73 28.49
N ASN A 123 1.28 5.58 29.38
CA ASN A 123 0.54 5.13 30.55
C ASN A 123 -0.88 4.62 30.25
N GLU A 124 -1.38 4.84 29.05
CA GLU A 124 -2.73 4.43 28.60
C GLU A 124 -2.68 3.13 27.77
N LEU A 125 -1.51 2.80 27.22
CA LEU A 125 -1.33 1.64 26.35
C LEU A 125 -0.98 0.38 27.13
N THR A 126 -1.39 -0.77 26.63
CA THR A 126 -0.97 -2.08 27.13
C THR A 126 0.12 -2.65 26.24
N PHE A 127 1.22 -3.10 26.83
CA PHE A 127 2.35 -3.69 26.12
C PHE A 127 2.36 -5.22 26.26
N PRO A 128 2.79 -5.99 25.22
CA PRO A 128 3.23 -5.48 23.91
C PRO A 128 2.06 -4.85 23.15
N PHE A 129 2.29 -3.67 22.56
CA PHE A 129 1.30 -2.93 21.79
C PHE A 129 1.41 -3.32 20.30
N LYS A 130 0.37 -3.98 19.78
CA LYS A 130 0.27 -4.44 18.39
C LYS A 130 -0.65 -3.49 17.62
N ARG A 131 -0.12 -2.81 16.61
CA ARG A 131 -0.92 -1.90 15.78
C ARG A 131 -0.70 -2.12 14.29
N TYR A 132 -1.70 -1.81 13.47
CA TYR A 132 -1.49 -1.54 12.06
C TYR A 132 -2.01 -0.15 11.68
N GLN A 133 -1.44 0.41 10.62
CA GLN A 133 -1.93 1.64 10.01
C GLN A 133 -1.77 1.56 8.49
N ILE A 134 -2.86 1.86 7.77
CA ILE A 134 -2.83 1.98 6.30
C ILE A 134 -3.17 3.42 5.96
N GLY A 135 -2.17 4.18 5.57
CA GLY A 135 -2.31 5.61 5.39
C GLY A 135 -1.43 6.19 4.29
N LYS A 136 -1.79 7.39 3.86
CA LYS A 136 -0.99 8.17 2.92
C LYS A 136 0.20 8.81 3.63
N VAL A 137 1.34 8.81 2.95
CA VAL A 137 2.56 9.50 3.34
C VAL A 137 3.07 10.35 2.18
N TYR A 138 3.94 11.33 2.47
CA TYR A 138 4.30 12.39 1.53
C TYR A 138 5.81 12.57 1.49
N ARG A 139 6.40 12.43 0.28
CA ARG A 139 7.84 12.60 0.07
C ARG A 139 8.12 13.52 -1.10
N GLY A 140 8.86 14.62 -0.85
CA GLY A 140 9.20 15.63 -1.85
C GLY A 140 10.28 15.20 -2.86
N GLU A 141 10.53 13.90 -3.00
CA GLU A 141 11.52 13.37 -3.93
C GLU A 141 11.11 13.58 -5.41
N ARG A 142 12.08 13.43 -6.31
CA ARG A 142 11.82 13.50 -7.75
C ARG A 142 10.89 12.35 -8.16
N ALA A 143 9.73 12.70 -8.73
CA ALA A 143 8.78 11.72 -9.25
C ALA A 143 9.43 10.87 -10.35
N GLN A 144 9.32 9.56 -10.22
CA GLN A 144 9.83 8.57 -11.17
C GLN A 144 8.80 7.45 -11.35
N LYS A 145 8.98 6.58 -12.37
CA LYS A 145 8.13 5.43 -12.59
C LYS A 145 8.12 4.53 -11.33
N GLY A 146 6.96 4.34 -10.72
CA GLY A 146 6.80 3.58 -9.47
C GLY A 146 7.22 4.31 -8.18
N ARG A 147 7.61 5.61 -8.26
CA ARG A 147 7.88 6.47 -7.10
C ARG A 147 6.97 7.68 -7.12
N PHE A 148 6.15 7.78 -6.08
CA PHE A 148 5.13 8.80 -5.92
C PHE A 148 5.49 9.75 -4.78
N ARG A 149 4.98 10.98 -4.86
CA ARG A 149 5.10 11.99 -3.80
C ARG A 149 4.02 11.87 -2.73
N GLU A 150 2.88 11.29 -3.11
CA GLU A 150 1.82 10.84 -2.21
C GLU A 150 1.59 9.35 -2.47
N PHE A 151 1.67 8.51 -1.45
CA PHE A 151 1.47 7.07 -1.59
C PHE A 151 1.01 6.42 -0.29
N TYR A 152 0.34 5.27 -0.41
CA TYR A 152 -0.08 4.48 0.73
C TYR A 152 1.03 3.55 1.21
N GLN A 153 1.26 3.57 2.52
CA GLN A 153 1.98 2.54 3.26
C GLN A 153 0.98 1.71 4.08
N CYS A 154 1.24 0.40 4.18
CA CYS A 154 0.52 -0.53 5.06
C CYS A 154 1.53 -1.04 6.07
N ASP A 155 1.54 -0.43 7.24
CA ASP A 155 2.53 -0.68 8.29
C ASP A 155 1.91 -1.49 9.42
N ILE A 156 2.65 -2.45 9.95
CA ILE A 156 2.40 -3.11 11.23
C ILE A 156 3.61 -2.98 12.11
N ASP A 157 3.39 -2.81 13.41
CA ASP A 157 4.43 -2.81 14.43
C ASP A 157 3.93 -3.48 15.71
N VAL A 158 4.85 -4.14 16.38
CA VAL A 158 4.71 -4.58 17.77
C VAL A 158 5.72 -3.82 18.60
N ILE A 159 5.26 -3.11 19.62
CA ILE A 159 6.12 -2.32 20.51
C ILE A 159 6.09 -2.95 21.89
N GLY A 160 7.28 -3.25 22.42
CA GLY A 160 7.48 -3.72 23.78
C GLY A 160 7.69 -2.59 24.77
N ASN A 161 7.79 -2.96 26.03
CA ASN A 161 8.20 -2.10 27.12
C ASN A 161 9.43 -2.74 27.82
N GLU A 162 10.56 -2.05 27.84
CA GLU A 162 11.88 -2.51 28.30
C GLU A 162 12.45 -3.66 27.44
N SER A 163 11.61 -4.61 27.02
CA SER A 163 11.99 -5.75 26.19
C SER A 163 10.87 -6.16 25.24
N LEU A 164 11.22 -6.89 24.19
CA LEU A 164 10.26 -7.47 23.24
C LEU A 164 10.71 -8.87 22.85
N SER A 165 9.84 -9.86 23.03
CA SER A 165 10.10 -11.25 22.65
C SER A 165 10.51 -11.40 21.18
N LEU A 166 11.48 -12.27 20.91
CA LEU A 166 11.92 -12.62 19.56
C LEU A 166 10.85 -13.38 18.76
N MET A 167 9.81 -13.91 19.44
CA MET A 167 8.65 -14.50 18.76
C MET A 167 7.93 -13.54 17.81
N TYR A 168 8.01 -12.23 18.04
CA TYR A 168 7.43 -11.25 17.12
C TYR A 168 8.24 -11.10 15.83
N ASP A 169 9.54 -11.43 15.85
CA ASP A 169 10.36 -11.53 14.64
C ASP A 169 9.99 -12.75 13.77
N VAL A 170 9.32 -13.76 14.35
CA VAL A 170 8.72 -14.88 13.64
C VAL A 170 7.32 -14.51 13.14
N GLU A 171 6.51 -13.84 13.95
CA GLU A 171 5.13 -13.47 13.60
C GLU A 171 5.08 -12.55 12.38
N ILE A 172 5.97 -11.56 12.32
CA ILE A 172 5.99 -10.58 11.23
C ILE A 172 6.15 -11.23 9.83
N PRO A 173 7.16 -12.05 9.55
CA PRO A 173 7.27 -12.71 8.25
C PRO A 173 6.16 -13.73 7.97
N SER A 174 5.56 -14.34 9.01
CA SER A 174 4.37 -15.20 8.85
C SER A 174 3.17 -14.39 8.36
N ILE A 175 2.98 -13.16 8.85
CA ILE A 175 1.94 -12.25 8.37
C ILE A 175 2.20 -11.86 6.90
N ILE A 176 3.45 -11.58 6.54
CA ILE A 176 3.83 -11.29 5.15
C ILE A 176 3.45 -12.47 4.25
N TYR A 177 3.79 -13.69 4.66
CA TYR A 177 3.44 -14.90 3.94
C TYR A 177 1.94 -15.01 3.69
N ASP A 178 1.12 -14.86 4.73
CA ASP A 178 -0.33 -14.96 4.63
C ASP A 178 -0.94 -13.89 3.71
N ILE A 179 -0.44 -12.64 3.77
CA ILE A 179 -0.87 -11.57 2.89
C ILE A 179 -0.60 -11.92 1.43
N PHE A 180 0.65 -12.25 1.10
CA PHE A 180 1.01 -12.49 -0.31
C PHE A 180 0.42 -13.79 -0.84
N LYS A 181 0.19 -14.82 -0.02
CA LYS A 181 -0.57 -16.02 -0.39
C LYS A 181 -2.01 -15.69 -0.73
N LYS A 182 -2.70 -14.86 0.09
CA LYS A 182 -4.08 -14.43 -0.18
C LYS A 182 -4.19 -13.53 -1.41
N LEU A 183 -3.23 -12.62 -1.61
CA LEU A 183 -3.21 -11.72 -2.76
C LEU A 183 -2.89 -12.45 -4.07
N ASN A 184 -2.15 -13.55 -4.01
CA ASN A 184 -1.85 -14.46 -5.12
C ASN A 184 -1.30 -13.76 -6.38
N PHE A 185 -0.28 -12.91 -6.21
CA PHE A 185 0.38 -12.16 -7.30
C PHE A 185 1.54 -12.91 -7.96
N GLY A 186 1.65 -14.23 -7.78
CA GLY A 186 2.76 -15.06 -8.23
C GLY A 186 3.68 -15.47 -7.08
N LYS A 187 4.81 -16.09 -7.43
CA LYS A 187 5.80 -16.54 -6.45
C LYS A 187 6.53 -15.35 -5.81
N PHE A 188 6.63 -15.35 -4.50
CA PHE A 188 7.36 -14.34 -3.73
C PHE A 188 8.36 -15.00 -2.80
N GLN A 189 9.34 -14.23 -2.33
CA GLN A 189 10.34 -14.69 -1.38
C GLN A 189 10.59 -13.64 -0.31
N ILE A 190 10.46 -14.04 0.95
CA ILE A 190 10.80 -13.26 2.13
C ILE A 190 12.28 -13.50 2.40
N GLN A 191 13.08 -12.49 2.22
CA GLN A 191 14.50 -12.50 2.49
C GLN A 191 14.74 -11.99 3.91
N ILE A 192 15.54 -12.70 4.69
CA ILE A 192 15.76 -12.45 6.11
C ILE A 192 17.25 -12.32 6.38
N ASN A 193 17.63 -11.34 7.20
CA ASN A 193 18.97 -11.16 7.71
C ASN A 193 18.92 -10.68 9.17
N ASN A 194 20.08 -10.53 9.80
CA ASN A 194 20.18 -9.97 11.14
C ASN A 194 21.34 -8.95 11.20
N ARG A 195 21.08 -7.77 11.73
CA ARG A 195 22.06 -6.67 11.81
C ARG A 195 23.22 -6.98 12.73
N LYS A 196 22.97 -7.71 13.85
CA LYS A 196 24.03 -8.15 14.78
C LYS A 196 25.01 -9.11 14.09
N LEU A 197 24.49 -9.99 13.22
CA LEU A 197 25.32 -10.90 12.43
C LEU A 197 26.31 -10.13 11.53
N LEU A 198 25.80 -9.12 10.82
CA LEU A 198 26.63 -8.26 9.96
C LEU A 198 27.64 -7.44 10.79
N SER A 199 27.16 -6.76 11.81
CA SER A 199 28.01 -5.91 12.65
C SER A 199 29.10 -6.70 13.38
N GLY A 200 28.75 -7.89 13.91
CA GLY A 200 29.71 -8.75 14.58
C GLY A 200 30.75 -9.36 13.62
N PHE A 201 30.39 -9.62 12.37
CA PHE A 201 31.32 -10.03 11.35
C PHE A 201 32.31 -8.92 10.99
N PHE A 202 31.84 -7.69 10.80
CA PHE A 202 32.72 -6.54 10.51
C PHE A 202 33.60 -6.16 11.70
N ASP A 203 33.07 -6.32 12.93
CA ASP A 203 33.85 -6.15 14.15
C ASP A 203 35.02 -7.16 14.21
N ALA A 204 34.77 -8.42 13.91
CA ALA A 204 35.80 -9.45 13.85
C ALA A 204 36.87 -9.17 12.76
N LEU A 205 36.56 -8.35 11.77
CA LEU A 205 37.50 -7.84 10.78
C LEU A 205 38.16 -6.50 11.17
N GLU A 206 37.90 -5.98 12.38
CA GLU A 206 38.37 -4.66 12.84
C GLU A 206 37.90 -3.51 11.93
N LEU A 207 36.61 -3.52 11.56
CA LEU A 207 35.99 -2.54 10.65
C LEU A 207 34.82 -1.77 11.34
N ASN A 208 34.80 -1.69 12.67
CA ASN A 208 33.70 -1.13 13.46
C ASN A 208 33.29 0.28 13.05
N ASP A 209 34.29 1.14 12.82
CA ASP A 209 34.04 2.54 12.45
C ASP A 209 33.45 2.70 11.04
N LEU A 210 33.55 1.66 10.21
CA LEU A 210 33.12 1.66 8.82
C LEU A 210 31.82 0.88 8.55
N VAL A 211 31.21 0.27 9.58
CA VAL A 211 30.04 -0.61 9.43
C VAL A 211 28.91 0.07 8.63
N SER A 212 28.57 1.31 8.94
CA SER A 212 27.50 2.03 8.26
C SER A 212 27.80 2.28 6.78
N ASP A 213 29.06 2.57 6.44
CA ASP A 213 29.47 2.83 5.05
C ASP A 213 29.56 1.52 4.26
N ILE A 214 30.10 0.45 4.85
CA ILE A 214 30.14 -0.89 4.28
C ILE A 214 28.71 -1.35 3.95
N LEU A 215 27.77 -1.22 4.89
CA LEU A 215 26.38 -1.61 4.69
C LEU A 215 25.72 -0.82 3.55
N ARG A 216 25.98 0.49 3.42
CA ARG A 216 25.49 1.31 2.29
C ARG A 216 26.05 0.87 0.95
N ILE A 217 27.31 0.41 0.92
CA ILE A 217 27.96 -0.08 -0.30
C ILE A 217 27.36 -1.44 -0.69
N ILE A 218 27.26 -2.39 0.25
CA ILE A 218 26.69 -3.72 0.03
C ILE A 218 25.25 -3.61 -0.49
N ASP A 219 24.46 -2.65 0.03
CA ASP A 219 23.10 -2.40 -0.41
C ASP A 219 22.94 -2.11 -1.91
N LYS A 220 23.98 -1.68 -2.56
CA LYS A 220 23.99 -1.38 -3.99
C LYS A 220 24.29 -2.60 -4.86
N ILE A 221 24.64 -3.75 -4.27
CA ILE A 221 25.17 -4.92 -5.01
C ILE A 221 24.25 -5.37 -6.16
N ASP A 222 22.91 -5.39 -5.92
CA ASP A 222 21.94 -5.73 -6.96
C ASP A 222 21.92 -4.73 -8.15
N LYS A 223 22.45 -3.52 -7.96
CA LYS A 223 22.42 -2.45 -8.95
C LYS A 223 23.74 -2.29 -9.70
N ILE A 224 24.86 -2.37 -8.97
CA ILE A 224 26.18 -2.06 -9.51
C ILE A 224 27.06 -3.30 -9.69
N GLY A 225 26.67 -4.45 -9.14
CA GLY A 225 27.42 -5.70 -9.18
C GLY A 225 28.55 -5.78 -8.15
N LEU A 226 29.09 -6.98 -7.96
CA LEU A 226 30.10 -7.29 -6.94
C LEU A 226 31.41 -6.53 -7.15
N ASP A 227 31.90 -6.45 -8.39
CA ASP A 227 33.17 -5.80 -8.67
C ASP A 227 33.15 -4.31 -8.32
N ALA A 228 32.07 -3.61 -8.66
CA ALA A 228 31.90 -2.22 -8.28
C ALA A 228 31.73 -2.03 -6.76
N VAL A 229 31.11 -2.99 -6.07
CA VAL A 229 31.05 -3.01 -4.60
C VAL A 229 32.45 -3.13 -4.02
N LYS A 230 33.28 -4.07 -4.52
CA LYS A 230 34.68 -4.20 -4.09
C LYS A 230 35.48 -2.92 -4.34
N ASP A 231 35.29 -2.26 -5.48
CA ASP A 231 35.93 -0.99 -5.78
C ASP A 231 35.52 0.14 -4.84
N GLU A 232 34.22 0.25 -4.50
CA GLU A 232 33.75 1.22 -3.51
C GLU A 232 34.29 0.91 -2.10
N LEU A 233 34.44 -0.36 -1.72
CA LEU A 233 35.06 -0.74 -0.43
C LEU A 233 36.55 -0.36 -0.36
N ARG A 234 37.32 -0.46 -1.48
CA ARG A 234 38.68 0.02 -1.55
C ARG A 234 38.81 1.51 -1.27
N LEU A 235 37.82 2.32 -1.66
CA LEU A 235 37.81 3.76 -1.38
C LEU A 235 37.65 4.09 0.10
N LEU A 236 37.29 3.11 0.93
CA LEU A 236 37.28 3.22 2.41
C LEU A 236 38.60 2.77 3.06
N ASP A 237 39.67 2.63 2.27
CA ASP A 237 40.96 2.14 2.74
C ASP A 237 40.93 0.71 3.35
N ILE A 238 39.93 -0.12 2.96
CA ILE A 238 39.85 -1.52 3.37
C ILE A 238 40.78 -2.36 2.50
N THR A 239 41.57 -3.22 3.13
CA THR A 239 42.51 -4.10 2.43
C THR A 239 41.82 -5.16 1.59
N ASP A 240 42.45 -5.58 0.47
CA ASP A 240 41.88 -6.58 -0.44
C ASP A 240 41.54 -7.91 0.28
N ASP A 241 42.34 -8.36 1.25
CA ASP A 241 42.05 -9.56 2.05
C ASP A 241 40.70 -9.42 2.83
N LYS A 242 40.46 -8.27 3.46
CA LYS A 242 39.20 -8.02 4.16
C LYS A 242 38.03 -7.88 3.18
N ILE A 243 38.23 -7.27 2.02
CA ILE A 243 37.23 -7.15 0.95
C ILE A 243 36.79 -8.52 0.44
N GLU A 244 37.75 -9.44 0.18
CA GLU A 244 37.42 -10.80 -0.24
C GLU A 244 36.63 -11.54 0.83
N LYS A 245 37.01 -11.44 2.12
CA LYS A 245 36.24 -12.02 3.23
C LYS A 245 34.80 -11.46 3.32
N ILE A 246 34.62 -10.16 3.10
CA ILE A 246 33.32 -9.53 3.03
C ILE A 246 32.51 -10.10 1.86
N ALA A 247 33.12 -10.21 0.69
CA ALA A 247 32.48 -10.76 -0.51
C ALA A 247 32.07 -12.23 -0.32
N GLU A 248 32.97 -13.07 0.23
CA GLU A 248 32.66 -14.46 0.53
C GLU A 248 31.50 -14.60 1.53
N PHE A 249 31.47 -13.75 2.58
CA PHE A 249 30.42 -13.75 3.58
C PHE A 249 29.06 -13.35 2.99
N ILE A 250 28.96 -12.23 2.28
CA ILE A 250 27.68 -11.74 1.76
C ILE A 250 27.11 -12.59 0.62
N LEU A 251 27.97 -13.39 -0.04
CA LEU A 251 27.60 -14.29 -1.15
C LEU A 251 27.45 -15.74 -0.71
N ILE A 252 27.30 -16.03 0.58
CA ILE A 252 27.00 -17.40 1.04
C ILE A 252 25.72 -17.89 0.38
N GLU A 253 25.84 -18.91 -0.48
CA GLU A 253 24.75 -19.52 -1.24
C GLU A 253 24.35 -20.88 -0.67
N GLY A 254 23.15 -21.36 -1.05
CA GLY A 254 22.61 -22.66 -0.68
C GLY A 254 21.19 -22.54 -0.13
N THR A 255 20.66 -23.65 0.36
CA THR A 255 19.40 -23.68 1.12
C THR A 255 19.54 -22.88 2.42
N THR A 256 18.44 -22.59 3.08
CA THR A 256 18.45 -21.87 4.37
C THR A 256 19.28 -22.61 5.41
N GLU A 257 19.17 -23.93 5.46
CA GLU A 257 19.94 -24.81 6.34
C GLU A 257 21.44 -24.83 6.03
N GLU A 258 21.80 -24.96 4.76
CA GLU A 258 23.20 -24.90 4.33
C GLU A 258 23.85 -23.55 4.62
N LYS A 259 23.09 -22.46 4.52
CA LYS A 259 23.59 -21.12 4.86
C LYS A 259 23.86 -20.99 6.36
N ILE A 260 22.98 -21.52 7.21
CA ILE A 260 23.19 -21.55 8.68
C ILE A 260 24.45 -22.35 8.99
N GLU A 261 24.60 -23.56 8.44
CA GLU A 261 25.80 -24.38 8.63
C GLU A 261 27.09 -23.66 8.19
N LYS A 262 27.07 -22.99 7.05
CA LYS A 262 28.22 -22.21 6.57
C LYS A 262 28.55 -21.04 7.50
N LEU A 263 27.54 -20.34 8.03
CA LEU A 263 27.72 -19.26 9.00
C LEU A 263 28.31 -19.75 10.33
N GLU A 264 27.89 -20.92 10.82
CA GLU A 264 28.46 -21.57 11.99
C GLU A 264 29.95 -21.92 11.76
N ASN A 265 30.25 -22.47 10.58
CA ASN A 265 31.60 -22.91 10.20
C ASN A 265 32.58 -21.75 9.92
N LEU A 266 32.13 -20.49 9.83
CA LEU A 266 33.02 -19.32 9.72
C LEU A 266 33.94 -19.19 10.97
N GLY A 267 33.54 -19.74 12.12
CA GLY A 267 34.33 -19.74 13.34
C GLY A 267 34.54 -18.35 13.94
N VAL A 268 33.67 -17.38 13.64
CA VAL A 268 33.74 -16.03 14.17
C VAL A 268 33.46 -16.04 15.68
N GLN A 269 34.43 -15.57 16.48
CA GLN A 269 34.38 -15.63 17.94
C GLN A 269 33.75 -14.37 18.58
N ASN A 270 33.21 -13.45 17.80
CA ASN A 270 32.55 -12.25 18.27
C ASN A 270 31.19 -12.58 18.89
N ASP A 271 30.89 -12.04 20.08
CA ASP A 271 29.64 -12.33 20.81
C ASP A 271 28.42 -11.73 20.11
N THR A 272 28.53 -10.56 19.48
CA THR A 272 27.46 -9.94 18.68
C THR A 272 27.11 -10.79 17.46
N PHE A 273 28.13 -11.36 16.80
CA PHE A 273 27.91 -12.29 15.69
C PHE A 273 27.16 -13.54 16.14
N LYS A 274 27.57 -14.15 17.26
CA LYS A 274 26.93 -15.36 17.81
C LYS A 274 25.48 -15.05 18.19
N GLU A 275 25.22 -13.95 18.86
CA GLU A 275 23.86 -13.52 19.20
C GLU A 275 23.00 -13.35 17.94
N GLY A 276 23.49 -12.65 16.93
CA GLY A 276 22.79 -12.46 15.65
C GLY A 276 22.50 -13.77 14.92
N LEU A 277 23.43 -14.74 14.99
CA LEU A 277 23.25 -16.06 14.40
C LEU A 277 22.16 -16.88 15.15
N GLU A 278 22.18 -16.87 16.47
CA GLU A 278 21.16 -17.54 17.27
C GLU A 278 19.76 -16.91 17.09
N GLU A 279 19.66 -15.58 17.01
CA GLU A 279 18.41 -14.90 16.68
C GLU A 279 17.91 -15.32 15.27
N LEU A 280 18.79 -15.36 14.28
CA LEU A 280 18.45 -15.76 12.92
C LEU A 280 17.95 -17.22 12.87
N LYS A 281 18.64 -18.13 13.56
CA LYS A 281 18.24 -19.54 13.69
C LYS A 281 16.87 -19.66 14.34
N PHE A 282 16.63 -18.92 15.41
CA PHE A 282 15.34 -18.89 16.09
C PHE A 282 14.21 -18.45 15.16
N VAL A 283 14.42 -17.40 14.37
CA VAL A 283 13.41 -16.92 13.41
C VAL A 283 13.13 -17.98 12.35
N ILE A 284 14.16 -18.62 11.78
CA ILE A 284 13.99 -19.65 10.75
C ILE A 284 13.24 -20.87 11.29
N GLU A 285 13.59 -21.33 12.50
CA GLU A 285 12.90 -22.46 13.13
C GLU A 285 11.45 -22.09 13.49
N GLY A 286 11.24 -20.87 13.99
CA GLY A 286 9.91 -20.34 14.27
C GLY A 286 9.00 -20.32 13.04
N LEU A 287 9.53 -19.94 11.85
CA LEU A 287 8.76 -19.97 10.60
C LEU A 287 8.29 -21.37 10.23
N LYS A 288 9.14 -22.40 10.44
CA LYS A 288 8.74 -23.80 10.26
C LYS A 288 7.60 -24.17 11.21
N CYS A 289 7.67 -23.76 12.48
CA CYS A 289 6.62 -23.98 13.47
C CYS A 289 5.31 -23.27 13.12
N MET A 290 5.38 -22.10 12.47
CA MET A 290 4.23 -21.34 11.95
C MET A 290 3.69 -21.89 10.62
N ASN A 291 4.23 -23.00 10.12
CA ASN A 291 3.88 -23.65 8.85
C ASN A 291 4.08 -22.73 7.63
N VAL A 292 5.05 -21.83 7.69
CA VAL A 292 5.48 -21.07 6.52
C VAL A 292 6.30 -21.98 5.62
N ASP A 293 5.87 -22.14 4.38
CA ASP A 293 6.53 -23.03 3.42
C ASP A 293 7.94 -22.51 3.10
N SER A 294 8.94 -23.40 3.19
CA SER A 294 10.36 -23.10 3.01
C SER A 294 10.72 -22.48 1.63
N ASP A 295 9.89 -22.72 0.62
CA ASP A 295 10.06 -22.12 -0.70
C ASP A 295 9.83 -20.59 -0.72
N TYR A 296 9.22 -20.03 0.33
CA TYR A 296 8.84 -18.62 0.40
C TYR A 296 9.73 -17.78 1.31
N TYR A 297 10.75 -18.33 1.95
CA TYR A 297 11.72 -17.56 2.71
C TYR A 297 13.16 -18.02 2.47
N THR A 298 14.12 -17.13 2.67
CA THR A 298 15.55 -17.45 2.59
C THR A 298 16.38 -16.46 3.41
N ILE A 299 17.56 -16.88 3.83
CA ILE A 299 18.58 -15.99 4.38
C ILE A 299 19.24 -15.25 3.22
N ASN A 300 19.35 -13.92 3.33
CA ASN A 300 20.07 -13.10 2.36
C ASN A 300 20.92 -12.06 3.09
N LEU A 301 22.23 -12.30 3.13
CA LEU A 301 23.20 -11.46 3.84
C LEU A 301 23.47 -10.11 3.15
N THR A 302 23.03 -9.93 1.90
CA THR A 302 23.15 -8.66 1.19
C THR A 302 22.09 -7.63 1.63
N ILE A 303 21.06 -8.05 2.38
CA ILE A 303 20.10 -7.11 2.94
C ILE A 303 20.77 -6.32 4.06
N ALA A 304 21.35 -5.22 3.66
CA ALA A 304 21.92 -4.22 4.55
C ALA A 304 20.98 -3.02 4.72
N ARG A 305 19.90 -2.96 3.91
CA ARG A 305 18.90 -1.89 3.93
C ARG A 305 18.09 -1.89 5.21
N GLY A 306 17.66 -0.76 5.49
CA GLY A 306 16.78 -0.36 6.54
C GLY A 306 17.19 1.03 6.95
N LEU A 307 16.28 1.75 7.55
CA LEU A 307 16.60 2.97 8.25
C LEU A 307 17.70 2.62 9.28
N ASP A 308 18.64 3.50 9.49
CA ASP A 308 19.81 3.29 10.38
C ASP A 308 19.46 2.88 11.83
N TYR A 309 18.16 2.76 12.13
CA TYR A 309 17.65 2.38 13.44
C TYR A 309 17.37 0.88 13.62
N TYR A 310 17.47 0.02 12.59
CA TYR A 310 17.32 -1.42 12.78
C TYR A 310 18.54 -2.01 13.47
N THR A 311 18.29 -2.82 14.52
CA THR A 311 19.32 -3.36 15.40
C THR A 311 19.38 -4.90 15.42
N GLY A 312 18.35 -5.57 14.94
CA GLY A 312 18.22 -7.04 14.94
C GLY A 312 17.82 -7.58 13.58
N THR A 313 16.80 -8.44 13.57
CA THR A 313 16.26 -9.05 12.34
C THR A 313 15.77 -8.00 11.37
N VAL A 314 16.03 -8.19 10.07
CA VAL A 314 15.56 -7.37 8.96
C VAL A 314 14.94 -8.23 7.87
N TYR A 315 13.93 -7.68 7.21
CA TYR A 315 13.14 -8.38 6.19
C TYR A 315 13.06 -7.57 4.91
N GLU A 316 13.12 -8.28 3.79
CA GLU A 316 12.77 -7.75 2.48
C GLU A 316 12.00 -8.79 1.68
N THR A 317 10.88 -8.41 1.04
CA THR A 317 10.10 -9.32 0.21
C THR A 317 10.18 -8.88 -1.25
N LYS A 318 10.49 -9.84 -2.12
CA LYS A 318 10.56 -9.66 -3.58
C LYS A 318 9.61 -10.63 -4.28
N LEU A 319 9.03 -10.21 -5.41
CA LEU A 319 8.29 -11.11 -6.30
C LEU A 319 9.30 -11.81 -7.21
N VAL A 320 9.36 -13.15 -7.11
CA VAL A 320 10.39 -13.96 -7.81
C VAL A 320 10.20 -13.91 -9.33
N ASP A 321 8.94 -14.00 -9.77
CA ASP A 321 8.59 -13.96 -11.19
C ASP A 321 8.75 -12.57 -11.82
N TYR A 322 8.90 -11.53 -11.00
CA TYR A 322 8.94 -10.12 -11.42
C TYR A 322 10.05 -9.31 -10.73
N PRO A 323 11.31 -9.69 -10.90
CA PRO A 323 12.44 -9.08 -10.17
C PRO A 323 12.60 -7.58 -10.42
N SER A 324 12.15 -7.09 -11.58
CA SER A 324 12.17 -5.66 -11.93
C SER A 324 11.29 -4.78 -11.03
N ILE A 325 10.31 -5.37 -10.33
CA ILE A 325 9.48 -4.67 -9.35
C ILE A 325 10.31 -4.26 -8.12
N GLY A 326 11.33 -5.05 -7.78
CA GLY A 326 12.16 -4.84 -6.61
C GLY A 326 11.43 -5.19 -5.31
N SER A 327 11.85 -4.59 -4.20
CA SER A 327 11.24 -4.82 -2.89
C SER A 327 9.81 -4.29 -2.82
N VAL A 328 8.89 -5.13 -2.37
CA VAL A 328 7.45 -4.80 -2.19
C VAL A 328 7.06 -4.64 -0.72
N CYS A 329 7.84 -5.21 0.19
CA CYS A 329 7.69 -5.10 1.62
C CYS A 329 9.06 -5.11 2.28
N SER A 330 9.26 -4.30 3.31
CA SER A 330 10.49 -4.28 4.10
C SER A 330 10.24 -3.85 5.54
N GLY A 331 11.16 -4.23 6.44
CA GLY A 331 11.09 -3.87 7.84
C GLY A 331 12.17 -4.52 8.68
N GLY A 332 12.01 -4.47 10.01
CA GLY A 332 12.94 -5.09 10.94
C GLY A 332 12.69 -4.70 12.38
N ARG A 333 13.56 -5.22 13.25
CA ARG A 333 13.62 -4.94 14.69
C ARG A 333 14.41 -3.67 14.97
N TYR A 334 13.92 -2.88 15.88
CA TYR A 334 14.56 -1.66 16.39
C TYR A 334 14.49 -1.62 17.94
N GLU A 335 15.49 -1.01 18.57
CA GLU A 335 15.58 -0.95 20.03
C GLU A 335 15.01 0.33 20.63
N ASP A 336 15.14 1.44 19.93
CA ASP A 336 14.73 2.75 20.44
C ASP A 336 14.21 3.67 19.33
N LEU A 337 12.93 3.49 18.99
CA LEU A 337 12.27 4.37 18.03
C LEU A 337 11.76 5.66 18.69
N ALA A 338 11.39 5.59 19.97
CA ALA A 338 10.71 6.66 20.69
C ALA A 338 11.65 7.51 21.56
N GLY A 339 12.96 7.23 21.61
CA GLY A 339 13.94 7.93 22.45
C GLY A 339 14.05 9.44 22.21
N TYR A 340 13.53 9.95 21.09
CA TYR A 340 13.38 11.40 20.85
C TYR A 340 12.22 12.04 21.62
N TYR A 341 11.29 11.23 22.15
CA TYR A 341 10.05 11.71 22.77
C TYR A 341 9.89 11.27 24.21
N THR A 342 10.62 10.25 24.67
CA THR A 342 10.51 9.67 26.01
C THR A 342 11.82 8.99 26.41
N ASP A 343 12.08 8.92 27.73
CA ASP A 343 13.18 8.14 28.29
C ASP A 343 12.85 6.64 28.45
N GLN A 344 11.64 6.23 28.11
CA GLN A 344 11.22 4.83 28.17
C GLN A 344 11.86 4.02 27.04
N LYS A 345 12.44 2.87 27.35
CA LYS A 345 12.98 1.95 26.36
C LYS A 345 11.82 1.18 25.69
N LEU A 346 11.56 1.48 24.42
CA LEU A 346 10.45 0.96 23.65
C LEU A 346 10.94 0.21 22.40
N PRO A 347 11.48 -1.03 22.58
CA PRO A 347 11.88 -1.85 21.46
C PRO A 347 10.67 -2.26 20.63
N GLY A 348 10.86 -2.48 19.33
CA GLY A 348 9.80 -2.90 18.45
C GLY A 348 10.30 -3.69 17.24
N VAL A 349 9.36 -4.29 16.55
CA VAL A 349 9.57 -4.92 15.25
C VAL A 349 8.36 -4.64 14.36
N GLY A 350 8.61 -4.32 13.10
CA GLY A 350 7.53 -4.02 12.17
C GLY A 350 7.95 -4.06 10.72
N ILE A 351 6.95 -3.99 9.83
CA ILE A 351 7.15 -3.93 8.38
C ILE A 351 6.22 -2.90 7.74
N SER A 352 6.59 -2.51 6.55
CA SER A 352 5.80 -1.65 5.66
C SER A 352 5.66 -2.26 4.28
N ILE A 353 4.41 -2.34 3.78
CA ILE A 353 4.11 -2.64 2.39
C ILE A 353 3.82 -1.33 1.67
N GLY A 354 4.58 -1.01 0.63
CA GLY A 354 4.35 0.16 -0.21
C GLY A 354 3.19 -0.07 -1.19
N LEU A 355 1.94 0.01 -0.73
CA LEU A 355 0.74 -0.41 -1.48
C LEU A 355 0.58 0.31 -2.81
N THR A 356 0.77 1.63 -2.87
CA THR A 356 0.66 2.38 -4.14
C THR A 356 1.68 1.94 -5.16
N ARG A 357 2.94 1.72 -4.72
CA ARG A 357 4.01 1.23 -5.59
C ARG A 357 3.73 -0.19 -6.08
N LEU A 358 3.33 -1.08 -5.17
CA LEU A 358 2.96 -2.46 -5.48
C LEU A 358 1.84 -2.50 -6.53
N PHE A 359 0.73 -1.80 -6.27
CA PHE A 359 -0.41 -1.73 -7.18
C PHE A 359 -0.02 -1.22 -8.57
N TYR A 360 0.72 -0.11 -8.63
CA TYR A 360 1.18 0.48 -9.89
C TYR A 360 2.03 -0.50 -10.71
N GLN A 361 3.01 -1.14 -10.06
CA GLN A 361 3.94 -2.03 -10.73
C GLN A 361 3.27 -3.33 -11.18
N LEU A 362 2.37 -3.91 -10.37
CA LEU A 362 1.58 -5.09 -10.75
C LEU A 362 0.68 -4.80 -11.97
N LYS A 363 0.09 -3.61 -12.02
CA LYS A 363 -0.73 -3.17 -13.14
C LYS A 363 0.09 -2.95 -14.41
N GLU A 364 1.24 -2.27 -14.31
CA GLU A 364 2.18 -2.07 -15.43
C GLU A 364 2.72 -3.40 -15.99
N ALA A 365 2.94 -4.39 -15.12
CA ALA A 365 3.38 -5.73 -15.52
C ALA A 365 2.23 -6.60 -16.05
N GLY A 366 0.97 -6.12 -16.02
CA GLY A 366 -0.20 -6.88 -16.47
C GLY A 366 -0.59 -8.04 -15.55
N ILE A 367 -0.08 -8.08 -14.32
CA ILE A 367 -0.37 -9.13 -13.33
C ILE A 367 -1.79 -8.97 -12.77
N ILE A 368 -2.21 -7.71 -12.60
CA ILE A 368 -3.56 -7.35 -12.18
C ILE A 368 -4.24 -6.49 -13.25
N THR A 369 -5.54 -6.72 -13.42
CA THR A 369 -6.37 -5.94 -14.34
C THR A 369 -7.68 -5.55 -13.68
N SER A 370 -8.19 -4.38 -14.05
CA SER A 370 -9.51 -3.90 -13.63
C SER A 370 -10.59 -4.07 -14.73
N SER A 371 -10.28 -4.75 -15.81
CA SER A 371 -11.20 -4.92 -16.95
C SER A 371 -12.51 -5.64 -16.62
N GLU A 372 -12.51 -6.47 -15.57
CA GLU A 372 -13.67 -7.23 -15.10
C GLU A 372 -14.26 -6.71 -13.80
N VAL A 373 -13.71 -5.62 -13.27
CA VAL A 373 -14.13 -5.08 -11.96
C VAL A 373 -15.35 -4.18 -12.12
N SER A 374 -16.40 -4.47 -11.35
CA SER A 374 -17.63 -3.66 -11.27
C SER A 374 -17.95 -3.25 -9.83
N ALA A 375 -18.61 -2.10 -9.68
CA ALA A 375 -19.15 -1.65 -8.40
C ALA A 375 -20.43 -2.41 -8.01
N SER A 376 -21.17 -2.91 -9.00
CA SER A 376 -22.45 -3.58 -8.83
C SER A 376 -22.41 -5.00 -9.38
N ASP A 377 -23.02 -5.96 -8.71
CA ASP A 377 -23.23 -7.32 -9.20
C ASP A 377 -24.34 -7.33 -10.25
N VAL A 378 -25.32 -6.42 -10.11
CA VAL A 378 -26.51 -6.36 -10.98
C VAL A 378 -26.92 -4.91 -11.24
N ALA A 379 -27.21 -4.58 -12.50
CA ALA A 379 -27.90 -3.33 -12.85
C ALA A 379 -29.36 -3.60 -13.22
N ILE A 380 -30.28 -2.87 -12.61
CA ILE A 380 -31.70 -2.87 -12.97
C ILE A 380 -31.90 -1.83 -14.06
N LEU A 381 -32.40 -2.28 -15.21
CA LEU A 381 -32.61 -1.50 -16.43
C LEU A 381 -34.12 -1.35 -16.71
N PRO A 382 -34.79 -0.32 -16.14
CA PRO A 382 -36.21 -0.15 -16.33
C PRO A 382 -36.54 0.43 -17.70
N MET A 383 -37.51 -0.21 -18.38
CA MET A 383 -38.17 0.27 -19.59
C MET A 383 -39.57 0.82 -19.28
N THR A 384 -39.86 1.05 -18.01
CA THR A 384 -41.15 1.50 -17.49
C THR A 384 -40.95 2.63 -16.48
N MET A 385 -42.03 3.37 -16.19
CA MET A 385 -42.04 4.39 -15.13
C MET A 385 -42.74 3.89 -13.84
N ASN A 386 -42.98 2.58 -13.73
CA ASN A 386 -43.54 2.00 -12.50
C ASN A 386 -42.50 1.93 -11.38
N TYR A 387 -42.27 3.06 -10.72
CA TYR A 387 -41.26 3.17 -9.64
C TYR A 387 -41.52 2.23 -8.47
N ALA A 388 -42.80 1.94 -8.16
CA ALA A 388 -43.11 1.03 -7.05
C ALA A 388 -42.58 -0.39 -7.32
N TYR A 389 -42.74 -0.89 -8.55
CA TYR A 389 -42.22 -2.20 -8.96
C TYR A 389 -40.69 -2.20 -8.97
N ILE A 390 -40.07 -1.17 -9.58
CA ILE A 390 -38.61 -1.04 -9.66
C ILE A 390 -38.01 -1.03 -8.27
N CYS A 391 -38.52 -0.24 -7.34
CA CYS A 391 -38.05 -0.19 -5.96
C CYS A 391 -38.24 -1.52 -5.22
N ASN A 392 -39.36 -2.22 -5.46
CA ASN A 392 -39.61 -3.54 -4.87
C ASN A 392 -38.55 -4.55 -5.36
N VAL A 393 -38.26 -4.58 -6.67
CA VAL A 393 -37.18 -5.43 -7.26
C VAL A 393 -35.84 -5.09 -6.64
N LEU A 394 -35.46 -3.80 -6.58
CA LEU A 394 -34.18 -3.37 -6.00
C LEU A 394 -34.05 -3.84 -4.55
N ASN A 395 -35.08 -3.62 -3.74
CA ASN A 395 -35.06 -4.00 -2.32
C ASN A 395 -34.94 -5.51 -2.14
N LYS A 396 -35.65 -6.31 -2.93
CA LYS A 396 -35.57 -7.76 -2.88
C LYS A 396 -34.19 -8.26 -3.31
N VAL A 397 -33.61 -7.73 -4.41
CA VAL A 397 -32.27 -8.09 -4.88
C VAL A 397 -31.20 -7.74 -3.82
N LYS A 398 -31.28 -6.54 -3.23
CA LYS A 398 -30.39 -6.14 -2.12
C LYS A 398 -30.60 -6.97 -0.87
N GLY A 399 -31.81 -7.40 -0.59
CA GLY A 399 -32.14 -8.31 0.53
C GLY A 399 -31.47 -9.68 0.39
N GLU A 400 -31.15 -10.10 -0.84
CA GLU A 400 -30.36 -11.29 -1.11
C GLU A 400 -28.83 -11.05 -0.98
N GLY A 401 -28.39 -9.88 -0.52
CA GLY A 401 -26.98 -9.55 -0.30
C GLY A 401 -26.20 -9.18 -1.56
N LEU A 402 -26.87 -8.96 -2.69
CA LEU A 402 -26.23 -8.52 -3.93
C LEU A 402 -26.10 -7.00 -3.98
N LYS A 403 -25.01 -6.52 -4.58
CA LYS A 403 -24.84 -5.10 -4.88
C LYS A 403 -25.62 -4.77 -6.12
N ALA A 404 -26.71 -4.00 -5.98
CA ALA A 404 -27.58 -3.66 -7.10
C ALA A 404 -27.76 -2.14 -7.21
N GLU A 405 -27.84 -1.67 -8.46
CA GLU A 405 -28.15 -0.28 -8.79
C GLU A 405 -29.29 -0.22 -9.83
N VAL A 406 -29.98 0.91 -9.89
CA VAL A 406 -30.96 1.21 -10.95
C VAL A 406 -30.36 2.26 -11.87
N VAL A 407 -30.39 1.97 -13.17
CA VAL A 407 -29.84 2.88 -14.19
C VAL A 407 -30.99 3.61 -14.88
N TYR A 408 -31.05 4.92 -14.75
CA TYR A 408 -32.11 5.77 -15.33
C TYR A 408 -31.59 6.46 -16.61
N LEU A 409 -31.83 5.84 -17.78
CA LEU A 409 -31.53 6.41 -19.09
C LEU A 409 -32.72 6.21 -20.05
N ASN A 410 -32.89 7.13 -20.98
CA ASN A 410 -34.09 7.16 -21.83
C ASN A 410 -34.19 6.08 -22.90
N LYS A 411 -33.09 5.43 -23.26
CA LYS A 411 -33.05 4.46 -24.37
C LYS A 411 -32.40 3.15 -23.93
N PHE A 412 -33.02 2.03 -24.23
CA PHE A 412 -32.50 0.69 -23.94
C PHE A 412 -31.05 0.48 -24.37
N LYS A 413 -30.69 0.94 -25.59
CA LYS A 413 -29.29 0.87 -26.05
C LYS A 413 -28.30 1.63 -25.12
N GLN A 414 -28.73 2.73 -24.50
CA GLN A 414 -27.89 3.48 -23.57
C GLN A 414 -27.78 2.74 -22.23
N LEU A 415 -28.88 2.12 -21.75
CA LEU A 415 -28.88 1.29 -20.54
C LEU A 415 -27.91 0.10 -20.68
N MET A 416 -28.01 -0.65 -21.78
CA MET A 416 -27.11 -1.78 -22.07
C MET A 416 -25.65 -1.34 -22.19
N ARG A 417 -25.39 -0.22 -22.89
CA ARG A 417 -24.04 0.34 -23.00
C ARG A 417 -23.47 0.81 -21.68
N PHE A 418 -24.30 1.29 -20.77
CA PHE A 418 -23.88 1.67 -19.42
C PHE A 418 -23.40 0.43 -18.66
N ALA A 419 -24.20 -0.64 -18.64
CA ALA A 419 -23.85 -1.88 -17.97
C ALA A 419 -22.53 -2.48 -18.54
N ASP A 420 -22.41 -2.53 -19.86
CA ASP A 420 -21.22 -3.01 -20.57
C ASP A 420 -19.97 -2.18 -20.20
N LYS A 421 -20.03 -0.85 -20.31
CA LYS A 421 -18.91 0.03 -19.99
C LYS A 421 -18.46 0.00 -18.54
N ASN A 422 -19.35 -0.36 -17.62
CA ASN A 422 -19.06 -0.46 -16.19
C ASN A 422 -18.78 -1.90 -15.76
N ASN A 423 -18.63 -2.83 -16.71
CA ASN A 423 -18.36 -4.25 -16.49
C ASN A 423 -19.37 -4.91 -15.52
N ILE A 424 -20.63 -4.47 -15.54
CA ILE A 424 -21.66 -5.04 -14.68
C ILE A 424 -22.03 -6.42 -15.22
N PRO A 425 -21.80 -7.50 -14.45
CA PRO A 425 -21.90 -8.86 -15.01
C PRO A 425 -23.31 -9.30 -15.33
N TYR A 426 -24.30 -8.76 -14.60
CA TYR A 426 -25.71 -9.12 -14.80
C TYR A 426 -26.59 -7.88 -14.90
N VAL A 427 -27.63 -7.96 -15.73
CA VAL A 427 -28.65 -6.92 -15.82
C VAL A 427 -30.04 -7.52 -15.59
N ILE A 428 -30.90 -6.79 -14.91
CA ILE A 428 -32.32 -7.09 -14.76
C ILE A 428 -33.08 -6.11 -15.63
N ILE A 429 -33.80 -6.63 -16.62
CA ILE A 429 -34.64 -5.85 -17.52
C ILE A 429 -36.05 -5.87 -16.96
N ILE A 430 -36.70 -4.71 -16.85
CA ILE A 430 -38.04 -4.54 -16.35
C ILE A 430 -38.85 -3.77 -17.40
N GLY A 431 -39.74 -4.45 -18.10
CA GLY A 431 -40.74 -3.87 -18.96
C GLY A 431 -42.15 -4.12 -18.46
N ASP A 432 -43.14 -3.77 -19.23
CA ASP A 432 -44.57 -3.97 -18.88
C ASP A 432 -44.94 -5.46 -18.75
N ASP A 433 -44.31 -6.33 -19.58
CA ASP A 433 -44.51 -7.78 -19.50
C ASP A 433 -44.01 -8.36 -18.15
N GLU A 434 -42.84 -7.95 -17.72
CA GLU A 434 -42.29 -8.38 -16.43
C GLU A 434 -43.16 -7.94 -15.26
N ILE A 435 -43.73 -6.72 -15.32
CA ILE A 435 -44.63 -6.20 -14.28
C ILE A 435 -45.92 -7.02 -14.25
N ASN A 436 -46.56 -7.22 -15.41
CA ASN A 436 -47.81 -7.94 -15.55
C ASN A 436 -47.73 -9.40 -15.05
N ASN A 437 -46.56 -10.02 -15.27
CA ASN A 437 -46.30 -11.40 -14.87
C ASN A 437 -45.66 -11.52 -13.47
N ASN A 438 -45.44 -10.43 -12.75
CA ASN A 438 -44.72 -10.39 -11.45
C ASN A 438 -43.40 -11.15 -11.51
N GLU A 439 -42.58 -10.84 -12.52
CA GLU A 439 -41.28 -11.49 -12.76
C GLU A 439 -40.19 -10.49 -13.14
N ILE A 440 -38.96 -10.95 -13.14
CA ILE A 440 -37.79 -10.21 -13.64
C ILE A 440 -37.08 -11.02 -14.72
N ALA A 441 -36.52 -10.35 -15.72
CA ALA A 441 -35.67 -10.95 -16.73
C ALA A 441 -34.20 -10.64 -16.44
N ILE A 442 -33.42 -11.64 -15.99
CA ILE A 442 -32.02 -11.52 -15.65
C ILE A 442 -31.20 -11.96 -16.86
N LYS A 443 -30.26 -11.12 -17.29
CA LYS A 443 -29.35 -11.41 -18.41
C LYS A 443 -27.91 -11.41 -17.93
N ASN A 444 -27.18 -12.49 -18.22
CA ASN A 444 -25.73 -12.55 -18.08
C ASN A 444 -25.09 -11.77 -19.23
N MET A 445 -24.26 -10.77 -18.93
CA MET A 445 -23.67 -9.89 -19.94
C MET A 445 -22.54 -10.56 -20.72
N ALA A 446 -21.86 -11.55 -20.17
CA ALA A 446 -20.78 -12.27 -20.82
C ALA A 446 -21.31 -13.33 -21.81
N THR A 447 -22.31 -14.14 -21.40
CA THR A 447 -22.85 -15.23 -22.22
C THR A 447 -24.03 -14.79 -23.10
N GLY A 448 -24.70 -13.70 -22.71
CA GLY A 448 -25.95 -13.24 -23.34
C GLY A 448 -27.19 -14.05 -22.91
N GLU A 449 -27.04 -15.08 -22.09
CA GLU A 449 -28.12 -15.91 -21.59
C GLU A 449 -29.10 -15.09 -20.72
N GLN A 450 -30.39 -15.32 -20.93
CA GLN A 450 -31.45 -14.64 -20.21
C GLN A 450 -32.35 -15.65 -19.47
N THR A 451 -32.57 -15.42 -18.18
CA THR A 451 -33.42 -16.25 -17.33
C THR A 451 -34.52 -15.41 -16.72
N LYS A 452 -35.77 -15.91 -16.72
CA LYS A 452 -36.88 -15.27 -16.04
C LYS A 452 -37.07 -15.87 -14.64
N VAL A 453 -37.27 -15.02 -13.64
CA VAL A 453 -37.48 -15.40 -12.26
C VAL A 453 -38.73 -14.67 -11.72
N LYS A 454 -39.65 -15.43 -11.10
CA LYS A 454 -40.78 -14.81 -10.40
C LYS A 454 -40.31 -13.99 -9.21
N LEU A 455 -40.90 -12.86 -8.98
CA LEU A 455 -40.50 -11.94 -7.89
C LEU A 455 -40.65 -12.57 -6.51
N ASP A 456 -41.53 -13.56 -6.36
CA ASP A 456 -41.71 -14.32 -5.11
C ASP A 456 -40.62 -15.37 -4.89
N ASP A 457 -39.92 -15.77 -5.98
CA ASP A 457 -38.80 -16.71 -5.98
C ASP A 457 -37.43 -16.02 -6.09
N ILE A 458 -37.34 -14.75 -5.71
CA ILE A 458 -36.15 -13.90 -5.93
C ILE A 458 -34.86 -14.49 -5.32
N SER A 459 -34.94 -15.34 -4.29
CA SER A 459 -33.79 -16.03 -3.72
C SER A 459 -33.00 -16.86 -4.74
N LYS A 460 -33.64 -17.34 -5.82
CA LYS A 460 -32.98 -18.05 -6.92
C LYS A 460 -31.94 -17.17 -7.67
N ILE A 461 -32.02 -15.83 -7.49
CA ILE A 461 -31.06 -14.91 -8.10
C ILE A 461 -29.62 -15.22 -7.68
N LYS A 462 -29.38 -15.72 -6.46
CA LYS A 462 -28.05 -16.12 -5.97
C LYS A 462 -27.44 -17.28 -6.76
N GLU A 463 -28.26 -18.17 -7.29
CA GLU A 463 -27.82 -19.31 -8.07
C GLU A 463 -27.42 -18.89 -9.49
N ILE A 464 -28.05 -17.82 -9.99
CA ILE A 464 -27.81 -17.25 -11.32
C ILE A 464 -26.64 -16.27 -11.29
N VAL A 465 -26.62 -15.37 -10.30
CA VAL A 465 -25.58 -14.35 -10.11
C VAL A 465 -24.41 -14.98 -9.32
N LYS A 466 -23.52 -15.65 -10.05
CA LYS A 466 -22.30 -16.21 -9.46
C LYS A 466 -21.30 -15.07 -9.17
N ARG A 467 -20.82 -15.02 -7.95
CA ARG A 467 -19.70 -14.16 -7.53
C ARG A 467 -18.35 -14.78 -7.83
#